data_e808d503566ac334d427c43646c2d335
#
_entry.id   e808d503566ac334d427c43646c2d335
#
_cell.length_a   1.000
_cell.length_b   1.000
_cell.length_c   1.000
_cell.angle_alpha   90.00
_cell.angle_beta   90.00
_cell.angle_gamma   90.00
#
_symmetry.space_group_name_H-M   'P 1'
#
loop_
_entity.id
_entity.type
_entity.pdbx_description
1 polymer ?
#
loop_
_entity_poly.entity_id
_entity_poly.type
_entity_poly.pdbx_seq_one_letter_code
_entity_poly.pdbx_strand_id
1 'polypeptide(L)'
;MSNDTQNTESTAAGALVNPPDNRFTRWFSNILADLGKNGIFIALIAVVIFFTITTDGILLRPQNISNLIVQNGYILVLAIGMVMVIIAGHIDLSVGSVAAFIGALSGVFAVQWGLPWWLAIVLSLLIGAVVGAWQGFWVAFVGIPAFIVTLAGMLIFRGLALVVLGNANIGSFPEEYRALGNGFLTGVFGEGTPDIFTLLVGAAAIVLLVLNQVRSRAARLKYGQEVDPIVWFIVKLLLVA
;
A
#
# COMPACT_ATOMS: atom_id res chain seq x y z
N MET A 1 55.82 -33.40 38.38
CA MET A 1 54.74 -33.21 39.39
C MET A 1 54.29 -31.79 39.36
N SER A 2 53.55 -31.35 38.32
CA SER A 2 52.89 -30.04 38.29
C SER A 2 51.91 -29.88 37.09
N ASN A 3 51.09 -30.87 36.84
CA ASN A 3 50.13 -30.77 35.74
C ASN A 3 48.66 -31.15 36.13
N ASP A 4 48.45 -31.54 37.40
CA ASP A 4 47.10 -32.03 37.78
C ASP A 4 46.21 -30.97 38.52
N THR A 5 46.76 -29.79 38.80
CA THR A 5 46.02 -28.75 39.52
C THR A 5 45.30 -27.75 38.60
N GLN A 6 45.63 -27.72 37.29
CA GLN A 6 44.94 -26.82 36.35
C GLN A 6 43.64 -27.37 35.73
N ASN A 7 43.45 -28.69 35.82
CA ASN A 7 42.25 -29.32 35.24
C ASN A 7 41.01 -29.35 36.16
N THR A 8 41.21 -29.08 37.44
CA THR A 8 40.09 -29.08 38.42
C THR A 8 39.39 -27.72 38.54
N GLU A 9 40.06 -26.60 38.24
CA GLU A 9 39.44 -25.28 38.25
C GLU A 9 38.62 -24.96 36.99
N SER A 10 38.92 -25.59 35.85
CA SER A 10 38.16 -25.40 34.59
C SER A 10 36.80 -26.08 34.62
N THR A 11 36.59 -27.09 35.46
CA THR A 11 35.31 -27.83 35.52
C THR A 11 34.28 -27.18 36.47
N ALA A 12 34.74 -26.31 37.40
CA ALA A 12 33.85 -25.66 38.35
C ALA A 12 33.26 -24.34 37.83
N ALA A 13 33.84 -23.73 36.80
CA ALA A 13 33.33 -22.47 36.23
C ALA A 13 32.26 -22.67 35.15
N GLY A 14 31.96 -23.90 34.74
CA GLY A 14 31.02 -24.23 33.65
C GLY A 14 29.58 -24.59 34.06
N ALA A 15 29.30 -24.65 35.36
CA ALA A 15 27.93 -24.85 35.82
C ALA A 15 27.18 -23.49 35.85
N LEU A 16 27.06 -22.86 34.67
CA LEU A 16 26.02 -21.84 34.49
C LEU A 16 24.69 -22.54 34.72
N VAL A 17 24.09 -22.23 35.86
CA VAL A 17 22.72 -22.62 36.23
C VAL A 17 21.82 -22.23 35.04
N ASN A 18 21.44 -23.22 34.25
CA ASN A 18 20.36 -23.01 33.30
C ASN A 18 19.17 -22.56 34.11
N PRO A 19 18.63 -21.34 33.89
CA PRO A 19 17.44 -20.92 34.60
C PRO A 19 16.34 -21.94 34.35
N PRO A 20 15.48 -22.22 35.33
CA PRO A 20 14.45 -23.24 35.20
C PRO A 20 13.65 -22.96 33.93
N ASP A 21 13.52 -24.00 33.13
CA ASP A 21 12.87 -24.00 31.82
C ASP A 21 11.35 -23.81 32.02
N ASN A 22 10.99 -22.56 32.37
CA ASN A 22 9.60 -22.19 32.58
C ASN A 22 8.92 -22.15 31.21
N ARG A 23 8.01 -23.09 30.94
CA ARG A 23 7.12 -23.09 29.77
C ARG A 23 6.48 -21.72 29.57
N PHE A 24 6.22 -20.99 30.63
CA PHE A 24 5.69 -19.63 30.62
C PHE A 24 6.66 -18.61 30.03
N THR A 25 7.95 -18.64 30.38
CA THR A 25 8.96 -17.73 29.83
C THR A 25 9.22 -18.00 28.34
N ARG A 26 9.24 -19.26 27.90
CA ARG A 26 9.33 -19.61 26.47
C ARG A 26 8.08 -19.19 25.71
N TRP A 27 6.90 -19.42 26.25
CA TRP A 27 5.65 -18.96 25.66
C TRP A 27 5.61 -17.44 25.54
N PHE A 28 6.01 -16.71 26.58
CA PHE A 28 6.06 -15.26 26.59
C PHE A 28 7.13 -14.69 25.64
N SER A 29 8.33 -15.31 25.58
CA SER A 29 9.38 -14.91 24.64
C SER A 29 9.00 -15.19 23.19
N ASN A 30 8.27 -16.27 22.92
CA ASN A 30 7.75 -16.57 21.56
C ASN A 30 6.68 -15.57 21.16
N ILE A 31 5.78 -15.19 22.07
CA ILE A 31 4.79 -14.13 21.81
C ILE A 31 5.51 -12.80 21.55
N LEU A 32 6.50 -12.42 22.34
CA LEU A 32 7.24 -11.18 22.13
C LEU A 32 8.03 -11.20 20.80
N ALA A 33 8.59 -12.34 20.41
CA ALA A 33 9.27 -12.49 19.13
C ALA A 33 8.30 -12.42 17.94
N ASP A 34 7.11 -13.00 18.08
CA ASP A 34 6.05 -12.91 17.07
C ASP A 34 5.38 -11.53 17.05
N LEU A 35 5.27 -10.86 18.21
CA LEU A 35 4.89 -9.44 18.31
C LEU A 35 5.89 -8.54 17.57
N GLY A 36 7.19 -8.81 17.66
CA GLY A 36 8.22 -8.07 16.92
C GLY A 36 8.06 -8.22 15.41
N LYS A 37 7.75 -9.41 14.93
CA LYS A 37 7.51 -9.70 13.51
C LYS A 37 6.19 -9.10 12.98
N ASN A 38 5.16 -9.05 13.82
CA ASN A 38 3.82 -8.59 13.47
C ASN A 38 3.46 -7.24 14.13
N GLY A 39 4.44 -6.51 14.66
CA GLY A 39 4.23 -5.28 15.42
C GLY A 39 3.37 -4.24 14.69
N ILE A 40 3.53 -4.14 13.37
CA ILE A 40 2.75 -3.21 12.54
C ILE A 40 1.26 -3.57 12.52
N PHE A 41 0.92 -4.87 12.48
CA PHE A 41 -0.48 -5.32 12.51
C PHE A 41 -1.11 -5.09 13.88
N ILE A 42 -0.34 -5.32 14.95
CA ILE A 42 -0.80 -5.08 16.32
C ILE A 42 -1.03 -3.58 16.55
N ALA A 43 -0.09 -2.74 16.09
CA ALA A 43 -0.26 -1.29 16.13
C ALA A 43 -1.50 -0.84 15.35
N LEU A 44 -1.73 -1.40 14.16
CA LEU A 44 -2.91 -1.12 13.35
C LEU A 44 -4.19 -1.50 14.10
N ILE A 45 -4.25 -2.72 14.66
CA ILE A 45 -5.43 -3.20 15.42
C ILE A 45 -5.66 -2.30 16.65
N ALA A 46 -4.59 -1.94 17.38
CA ALA A 46 -4.70 -1.05 18.53
C ALA A 46 -5.26 0.33 18.15
N VAL A 47 -4.80 0.90 17.04
CA VAL A 47 -5.30 2.17 16.51
C VAL A 47 -6.78 2.04 16.09
N VAL A 48 -7.15 0.98 15.39
CA VAL A 48 -8.54 0.74 14.98
C VAL A 48 -9.45 0.60 16.21
N ILE A 49 -9.05 -0.18 17.23
CA ILE A 49 -9.82 -0.34 18.46
C ILE A 49 -9.94 1.01 19.18
N PHE A 50 -8.84 1.74 19.35
CA PHE A 50 -8.83 3.04 20.01
C PHE A 50 -9.82 4.01 19.33
N PHE A 51 -9.73 4.18 18.03
CA PHE A 51 -10.65 5.07 17.32
C PHE A 51 -12.08 4.54 17.26
N THR A 52 -12.30 3.24 17.21
CA THR A 52 -13.66 2.68 17.28
C THR A 52 -14.33 3.03 18.60
N ILE A 53 -13.60 2.95 19.73
CA ILE A 53 -14.13 3.30 21.06
C ILE A 53 -14.35 4.82 21.17
N THR A 54 -13.36 5.63 20.76
CA THR A 54 -13.44 7.10 20.90
C THR A 54 -14.46 7.75 19.97
N THR A 55 -14.83 7.08 18.87
CA THR A 55 -15.83 7.58 17.90
C THR A 55 -17.18 6.86 17.99
N ASP A 56 -17.46 6.15 19.08
CA ASP A 56 -18.71 5.39 19.27
C ASP A 56 -19.05 4.49 18.06
N GLY A 57 -18.03 3.80 17.53
CA GLY A 57 -18.16 2.88 16.41
C GLY A 57 -18.31 3.53 15.02
N ILE A 58 -18.24 4.85 14.91
CA ILE A 58 -18.34 5.55 13.61
C ILE A 58 -17.25 5.08 12.65
N LEU A 59 -16.04 4.79 13.15
CA LEU A 59 -14.92 4.33 12.33
C LEU A 59 -15.29 3.11 11.48
N LEU A 60 -15.99 2.14 12.05
CA LEU A 60 -16.34 0.87 11.39
C LEU A 60 -17.69 0.92 10.65
N ARG A 61 -18.37 2.07 10.59
CA ARG A 61 -19.59 2.18 9.80
C ARG A 61 -19.28 1.99 8.31
N PRO A 62 -20.12 1.24 7.57
CA PRO A 62 -19.91 0.97 6.14
C PRO A 62 -19.67 2.24 5.31
N GLN A 63 -20.41 3.31 5.62
CA GLN A 63 -20.27 4.62 5.00
C GLN A 63 -18.86 5.18 5.17
N ASN A 64 -18.30 5.10 6.38
CA ASN A 64 -16.97 5.63 6.68
C ASN A 64 -15.88 4.80 6.02
N ILE A 65 -16.02 3.48 6.03
CA ILE A 65 -15.09 2.56 5.33
C ILE A 65 -15.10 2.84 3.83
N SER A 66 -16.29 2.99 3.22
CA SER A 66 -16.43 3.36 1.81
C SER A 66 -15.75 4.70 1.51
N ASN A 67 -15.98 5.71 2.34
CA ASN A 67 -15.35 7.03 2.19
C ASN A 67 -13.81 6.94 2.30
N LEU A 68 -13.28 6.15 3.24
CA LEU A 68 -11.84 5.95 3.38
C LEU A 68 -11.23 5.31 2.13
N ILE A 69 -11.91 4.31 1.55
CA ILE A 69 -11.44 3.64 0.32
C ILE A 69 -11.46 4.63 -0.86
N VAL A 70 -12.56 5.35 -1.04
CA VAL A 70 -12.70 6.33 -2.13
C VAL A 70 -11.67 7.45 -2.01
N GLN A 71 -11.52 8.03 -0.81
CA GLN A 71 -10.57 9.12 -0.57
C GLN A 71 -9.11 8.71 -0.75
N ASN A 72 -8.76 7.45 -0.46
CA ASN A 72 -7.39 6.96 -0.57
C ASN A 72 -7.13 6.10 -1.82
N GLY A 73 -8.15 5.89 -2.67
CA GLY A 73 -8.04 5.06 -3.88
C GLY A 73 -6.92 5.52 -4.81
N TYR A 74 -6.69 6.82 -4.95
CA TYR A 74 -5.59 7.37 -5.76
C TYR A 74 -4.21 6.93 -5.26
N ILE A 75 -4.03 6.74 -3.94
CA ILE A 75 -2.77 6.27 -3.36
C ILE A 75 -2.48 4.84 -3.82
N LEU A 76 -3.50 3.98 -3.91
CA LEU A 76 -3.35 2.61 -4.40
C LEU A 76 -2.88 2.59 -5.86
N VAL A 77 -3.46 3.46 -6.71
CA VAL A 77 -3.04 3.58 -8.11
C VAL A 77 -1.59 4.06 -8.21
N LEU A 78 -1.22 5.08 -7.43
CA LEU A 78 0.17 5.56 -7.38
C LEU A 78 1.12 4.49 -6.86
N ALA A 79 0.72 3.71 -5.85
CA ALA A 79 1.52 2.63 -5.29
C ALA A 79 1.83 1.54 -6.33
N ILE A 80 0.90 1.20 -7.23
CA ILE A 80 1.15 0.26 -8.34
C ILE A 80 2.28 0.77 -9.24
N GLY A 81 2.24 2.06 -9.60
CA GLY A 81 3.34 2.69 -10.35
C GLY A 81 4.67 2.67 -9.60
N MET A 82 4.65 2.97 -8.30
CA MET A 82 5.83 2.95 -7.44
C MET A 82 6.47 1.57 -7.31
N VAL A 83 5.66 0.50 -7.27
CA VAL A 83 6.19 -0.88 -7.26
C VAL A 83 7.05 -1.15 -8.49
N MET A 84 6.66 -0.66 -9.67
CA MET A 84 7.46 -0.81 -10.89
C MET A 84 8.85 -0.14 -10.75
N VAL A 85 8.89 1.06 -10.18
CA VAL A 85 10.13 1.82 -9.93
C VAL A 85 11.03 1.09 -8.92
N ILE A 86 10.43 0.55 -7.84
CA ILE A 86 11.15 -0.21 -6.80
C ILE A 86 11.72 -1.51 -7.36
N ILE A 87 10.97 -2.24 -8.20
CA ILE A 87 11.46 -3.46 -8.88
C ILE A 87 12.66 -3.15 -9.78
N ALA A 88 12.69 -1.97 -10.42
CA ALA A 88 13.83 -1.50 -11.19
C ALA A 88 15.04 -1.07 -10.32
N GLY A 89 14.95 -1.16 -9.00
CA GLY A 89 16.01 -0.78 -8.07
C GLY A 89 16.14 0.73 -7.84
N HIS A 90 15.12 1.50 -8.17
CA HIS A 90 15.13 2.96 -8.08
C HIS A 90 14.16 3.47 -7.00
N ILE A 91 14.37 4.73 -6.57
CA ILE A 91 13.49 5.43 -5.62
C ILE A 91 12.98 6.69 -6.33
N ASP A 92 11.65 6.85 -6.38
CA ASP A 92 11.01 8.05 -6.89
C ASP A 92 10.39 8.85 -5.72
N LEU A 93 10.96 10.03 -5.47
CA LEU A 93 10.47 10.96 -4.45
C LEU A 93 9.47 11.98 -5.03
N SER A 94 9.33 12.04 -6.36
CA SER A 94 8.54 13.07 -7.04
C SER A 94 7.07 12.71 -7.22
N VAL A 95 6.69 11.45 -7.04
CA VAL A 95 5.36 10.92 -7.39
C VAL A 95 4.21 11.79 -6.86
N GLY A 96 4.26 12.22 -5.60
CA GLY A 96 3.22 13.06 -5.00
C GLY A 96 3.15 14.47 -5.60
N SER A 97 4.32 15.07 -5.89
CA SER A 97 4.40 16.41 -6.48
C SER A 97 3.97 16.43 -7.94
N VAL A 98 4.34 15.39 -8.69
CA VAL A 98 3.90 15.20 -10.08
C VAL A 98 2.40 14.99 -10.13
N ALA A 99 1.86 14.14 -9.24
CA ALA A 99 0.41 13.95 -9.15
C ALA A 99 -0.33 15.25 -8.81
N ALA A 100 0.19 16.04 -7.88
CA ALA A 100 -0.38 17.35 -7.54
C ALA A 100 -0.33 18.34 -8.71
N PHE A 101 0.79 18.40 -9.43
CA PHE A 101 0.94 19.25 -10.61
C PHE A 101 -0.03 18.85 -11.74
N ILE A 102 -0.12 17.55 -12.05
CA ILE A 102 -1.03 17.04 -13.08
C ILE A 102 -2.49 17.26 -12.66
N GLY A 103 -2.81 17.07 -11.37
CA GLY A 103 -4.14 17.35 -10.82
C GLY A 103 -4.51 18.83 -10.95
N ALA A 104 -3.56 19.76 -10.69
CA ALA A 104 -3.76 21.19 -10.91
C ALA A 104 -4.03 21.52 -12.38
N LEU A 105 -3.23 20.97 -13.30
CA LEU A 105 -3.45 21.14 -14.75
C LEU A 105 -4.79 20.56 -15.19
N SER A 106 -5.16 19.41 -14.69
CA SER A 106 -6.46 18.79 -14.97
C SER A 106 -7.62 19.70 -14.55
N GLY A 107 -7.49 20.36 -13.39
CA GLY A 107 -8.43 21.39 -12.94
C GLY A 107 -8.50 22.59 -13.87
N VAL A 108 -7.36 23.09 -14.34
CA VAL A 108 -7.31 24.17 -15.33
C VAL A 108 -8.02 23.76 -16.62
N PHE A 109 -7.73 22.57 -17.15
CA PHE A 109 -8.34 22.09 -18.39
C PHE A 109 -9.85 21.90 -18.27
N ALA A 110 -10.30 21.22 -17.21
CA ALA A 110 -11.72 20.88 -17.06
C ALA A 110 -12.58 22.06 -16.56
N VAL A 111 -12.04 22.91 -15.68
CA VAL A 111 -12.82 23.97 -15.02
C VAL A 111 -12.56 25.34 -15.61
N GLN A 112 -11.29 25.76 -15.79
CA GLN A 112 -10.99 27.10 -16.27
C GLN A 112 -11.12 27.22 -17.79
N TRP A 113 -10.66 26.19 -18.54
CA TRP A 113 -10.74 26.19 -19.99
C TRP A 113 -12.05 25.55 -20.50
N GLY A 114 -12.82 24.90 -19.62
CA GLY A 114 -14.08 24.26 -19.97
C GLY A 114 -13.94 23.14 -21.01
N LEU A 115 -12.79 22.46 -21.06
CA LEU A 115 -12.59 21.35 -21.98
C LEU A 115 -13.49 20.17 -21.60
N PRO A 116 -13.92 19.36 -22.58
CA PRO A 116 -14.63 18.12 -22.30
C PRO A 116 -13.84 17.26 -21.34
N TRP A 117 -14.51 16.61 -20.38
CA TRP A 117 -13.89 15.83 -19.31
C TRP A 117 -12.88 14.77 -19.81
N TRP A 118 -13.22 14.07 -20.89
CA TRP A 118 -12.35 13.06 -21.49
C TRP A 118 -11.05 13.67 -22.07
N LEU A 119 -11.14 14.88 -22.67
CA LEU A 119 -9.97 15.57 -23.23
C LEU A 119 -9.06 16.07 -22.11
N ALA A 120 -9.61 16.59 -21.02
CA ALA A 120 -8.84 17.00 -19.84
C ALA A 120 -8.06 15.81 -19.26
N ILE A 121 -8.67 14.62 -19.20
CA ILE A 121 -7.99 13.40 -18.74
C ILE A 121 -6.87 12.98 -19.69
N VAL A 122 -7.13 12.92 -21.00
CA VAL A 122 -6.11 12.55 -22.00
C VAL A 122 -4.91 13.49 -21.96
N LEU A 123 -5.15 14.80 -21.90
CA LEU A 123 -4.07 15.78 -21.79
C LEU A 123 -3.27 15.61 -20.49
N SER A 124 -3.93 15.37 -19.38
CA SER A 124 -3.29 15.12 -18.08
C SER A 124 -2.40 13.88 -18.12
N LEU A 125 -2.88 12.78 -18.73
CA LEU A 125 -2.10 11.56 -18.90
C LEU A 125 -0.90 11.77 -19.82
N LEU A 126 -1.06 12.50 -20.92
CA LEU A 126 0.04 12.83 -21.83
C LEU A 126 1.12 13.66 -21.14
N ILE A 127 0.73 14.66 -20.37
CA ILE A 127 1.69 15.48 -19.60
C ILE A 127 2.39 14.61 -18.56
N GLY A 128 1.67 13.73 -17.87
CA GLY A 128 2.27 12.76 -16.93
C GLY A 128 3.29 11.86 -17.61
N ALA A 129 2.99 11.35 -18.80
CA ALA A 129 3.91 10.55 -19.58
C ALA A 129 5.16 11.33 -20.01
N VAL A 130 5.00 12.58 -20.42
CA VAL A 130 6.13 13.48 -20.76
C VAL A 130 7.01 13.75 -19.55
N VAL A 131 6.42 14.04 -18.40
CA VAL A 131 7.16 14.25 -17.14
C VAL A 131 7.93 12.98 -16.76
N GLY A 132 7.28 11.82 -16.83
CA GLY A 132 7.92 10.54 -16.55
C GLY A 132 9.06 10.22 -17.53
N ALA A 133 8.84 10.46 -18.82
CA ALA A 133 9.87 10.29 -19.86
C ALA A 133 11.06 11.24 -19.64
N TRP A 134 10.81 12.49 -19.26
CA TRP A 134 11.85 13.46 -18.95
C TRP A 134 12.69 13.03 -17.74
N GLN A 135 12.08 12.61 -16.65
CA GLN A 135 12.82 12.12 -15.47
C GLN A 135 13.55 10.80 -15.79
N GLY A 136 12.89 9.88 -16.49
CA GLY A 136 13.47 8.61 -16.91
C GLY A 136 14.68 8.78 -17.82
N PHE A 137 14.67 9.79 -18.70
CA PHE A 137 15.81 10.12 -19.56
C PHE A 137 17.08 10.42 -18.74
N TRP A 138 16.98 11.27 -17.72
CA TRP A 138 18.12 11.61 -16.87
C TRP A 138 18.68 10.41 -16.10
N VAL A 139 17.80 9.52 -15.66
CA VAL A 139 18.20 8.30 -14.93
C VAL A 139 18.80 7.26 -15.87
N ALA A 140 18.13 6.96 -16.98
CA ALA A 140 18.49 5.83 -17.84
C ALA A 140 19.61 6.15 -18.83
N PHE A 141 19.64 7.37 -19.40
CA PHE A 141 20.60 7.72 -20.44
C PHE A 141 21.76 8.57 -19.95
N VAL A 142 21.52 9.46 -18.99
CA VAL A 142 22.57 10.32 -18.42
C VAL A 142 23.26 9.63 -17.24
N GLY A 143 22.59 8.66 -16.60
CA GLY A 143 23.16 7.87 -15.49
C GLY A 143 23.13 8.60 -14.14
N ILE A 144 22.28 9.63 -13.99
CA ILE A 144 22.12 10.31 -12.72
C ILE A 144 21.32 9.41 -11.77
N PRO A 145 21.74 9.26 -10.49
CA PRO A 145 20.98 8.49 -9.51
C PRO A 145 19.53 8.94 -9.41
N ALA A 146 18.58 8.00 -9.45
CA ALA A 146 17.15 8.28 -9.53
C ALA A 146 16.66 9.18 -8.40
N PHE A 147 17.17 9.00 -7.17
CA PHE A 147 16.76 9.82 -6.03
C PHE A 147 17.13 11.31 -6.20
N ILE A 148 18.23 11.62 -6.90
CA ILE A 148 18.64 13.01 -7.16
C ILE A 148 17.70 13.65 -8.19
N VAL A 149 17.43 12.94 -9.29
CA VAL A 149 16.51 13.40 -10.35
C VAL A 149 15.11 13.62 -9.80
N THR A 150 14.62 12.65 -9.03
CA THR A 150 13.26 12.72 -8.48
C THR A 150 13.11 13.70 -7.33
N LEU A 151 14.17 13.92 -6.53
CA LEU A 151 14.19 15.00 -5.52
C LEU A 151 14.11 16.38 -6.18
N ALA A 152 14.90 16.61 -7.22
CA ALA A 152 14.82 17.84 -8.01
C ALA A 152 13.42 17.98 -8.66
N GLY A 153 12.90 16.90 -9.25
CA GLY A 153 11.54 16.84 -9.80
C GLY A 153 10.48 17.18 -8.76
N MET A 154 10.60 16.64 -7.56
CA MET A 154 9.67 16.93 -6.45
C MET A 154 9.58 18.45 -6.18
N LEU A 155 10.72 19.14 -6.11
CA LEU A 155 10.75 20.57 -5.85
C LEU A 155 10.19 21.37 -7.03
N ILE A 156 10.58 21.01 -8.26
CA ILE A 156 10.12 21.67 -9.48
C ILE A 156 8.60 21.53 -9.62
N PHE A 157 8.08 20.30 -9.58
CA PHE A 157 6.64 20.08 -9.80
C PHE A 157 5.77 20.56 -8.65
N ARG A 158 6.30 20.58 -7.42
CA ARG A 158 5.62 21.25 -6.30
C ARG A 158 5.51 22.75 -6.52
N GLY A 159 6.58 23.39 -6.97
CA GLY A 159 6.57 24.82 -7.31
C GLY A 159 5.63 25.11 -8.49
N LEU A 160 5.69 24.30 -9.56
CA LEU A 160 4.81 24.45 -10.71
C LEU A 160 3.33 24.26 -10.35
N ALA A 161 3.01 23.31 -9.47
CA ALA A 161 1.64 23.13 -9.00
C ALA A 161 1.10 24.38 -8.30
N LEU A 162 1.92 25.02 -7.46
CA LEU A 162 1.53 26.29 -6.80
C LEU A 162 1.36 27.45 -7.80
N VAL A 163 2.24 27.53 -8.80
CA VAL A 163 2.12 28.54 -9.86
C VAL A 163 0.83 28.36 -10.67
N VAL A 164 0.52 27.11 -11.07
CA VAL A 164 -0.69 26.78 -11.82
C VAL A 164 -1.95 27.10 -11.01
N LEU A 165 -1.96 26.79 -9.72
CA LEU A 165 -3.11 27.07 -8.85
C LEU A 165 -3.27 28.56 -8.53
N GLY A 166 -2.20 29.36 -8.60
CA GLY A 166 -2.25 30.80 -8.33
C GLY A 166 -2.79 31.16 -6.95
N ASN A 167 -2.54 30.32 -5.93
CA ASN A 167 -3.09 30.42 -4.57
C ASN A 167 -4.63 30.26 -4.48
N ALA A 168 -5.28 29.80 -5.53
CA ALA A 168 -6.72 29.53 -5.55
C ALA A 168 -7.00 28.03 -5.58
N ASN A 169 -8.08 27.64 -4.93
CA ASN A 169 -8.59 26.27 -5.09
C ASN A 169 -9.42 26.21 -6.39
N ILE A 170 -9.04 25.30 -7.28
CA ILE A 170 -9.87 25.00 -8.45
C ILE A 170 -10.91 23.96 -8.00
N GLY A 171 -12.15 24.41 -7.86
CA GLY A 171 -13.28 23.58 -7.45
C GLY A 171 -14.32 23.43 -8.55
N SER A 172 -15.38 22.66 -8.25
CA SER A 172 -16.53 22.49 -9.15
C SER A 172 -16.20 21.83 -10.48
N PHE A 173 -15.48 20.70 -10.41
CA PHE A 173 -15.30 19.84 -11.59
C PHE A 173 -16.65 19.43 -12.18
N PRO A 174 -16.75 19.27 -13.51
CA PRO A 174 -17.96 18.74 -14.17
C PRO A 174 -18.40 17.41 -13.52
N GLU A 175 -19.71 17.17 -13.53
CA GLU A 175 -20.30 16.01 -12.85
C GLU A 175 -19.75 14.71 -13.41
N GLU A 176 -19.61 14.61 -14.71
CA GLU A 176 -19.04 13.45 -15.39
C GLU A 176 -17.59 13.19 -14.98
N TYR A 177 -16.80 14.26 -14.78
CA TYR A 177 -15.41 14.14 -14.29
C TYR A 177 -15.38 13.61 -12.85
N ARG A 178 -16.25 14.14 -11.99
CA ARG A 178 -16.35 13.71 -10.58
C ARG A 178 -16.87 12.28 -10.45
N ALA A 179 -17.75 11.85 -11.34
CA ALA A 179 -18.29 10.49 -11.35
C ALA A 179 -17.21 9.43 -11.54
N LEU A 180 -16.11 9.74 -12.25
CA LEU A 180 -14.98 8.82 -12.40
C LEU A 180 -14.18 8.61 -11.12
N GLY A 181 -14.08 9.63 -10.27
CA GLY A 181 -13.29 9.54 -9.03
C GLY A 181 -14.12 9.17 -7.80
N ASN A 182 -15.36 9.68 -7.73
CA ASN A 182 -16.22 9.55 -6.55
C ASN A 182 -17.58 8.91 -6.89
N GLY A 183 -17.80 8.54 -8.16
CA GLY A 183 -19.04 7.91 -8.58
C GLY A 183 -19.12 6.46 -8.10
N PHE A 184 -20.32 6.08 -7.70
CA PHE A 184 -20.66 4.69 -7.47
C PHE A 184 -21.28 4.13 -8.73
N LEU A 185 -20.83 2.97 -9.18
CA LEU A 185 -21.41 2.23 -10.30
C LEU A 185 -22.70 1.51 -9.85
N THR A 186 -23.60 2.27 -9.22
CA THR A 186 -24.92 1.75 -8.78
C THR A 186 -25.90 1.73 -9.94
N GLY A 187 -26.74 0.73 -9.96
CA GLY A 187 -27.82 0.67 -10.94
C GLY A 187 -27.47 0.14 -12.33
N VAL A 188 -26.22 -0.34 -12.57
CA VAL A 188 -25.81 -0.92 -13.87
C VAL A 188 -26.68 -2.13 -14.25
N PHE A 189 -27.14 -2.91 -13.28
CA PHE A 189 -28.03 -4.07 -13.47
C PHE A 189 -29.37 -3.93 -12.76
N GLY A 190 -29.83 -2.69 -12.51
CA GLY A 190 -31.11 -2.39 -11.88
C GLY A 190 -30.98 -1.69 -10.52
N GLU A 191 -32.02 -0.97 -10.14
CA GLU A 191 -32.11 -0.29 -8.85
C GLU A 191 -32.49 -1.31 -7.77
N GLY A 192 -31.56 -1.63 -6.89
CA GLY A 192 -31.78 -2.53 -5.76
C GLY A 192 -30.70 -2.43 -4.71
N THR A 193 -31.06 -2.65 -3.45
CA THR A 193 -30.11 -2.85 -2.34
C THR A 193 -30.17 -4.30 -1.92
N PRO A 194 -29.10 -5.12 -2.08
CA PRO A 194 -27.76 -4.72 -2.50
C PRO A 194 -27.58 -4.58 -4.02
N ASP A 195 -26.64 -3.71 -4.45
CA ASP A 195 -26.32 -3.52 -5.86
C ASP A 195 -25.65 -4.79 -6.45
N ILE A 196 -26.31 -5.38 -7.44
CA ILE A 196 -25.89 -6.65 -8.07
C ILE A 196 -24.52 -6.52 -8.73
N PHE A 197 -24.22 -5.35 -9.33
CA PHE A 197 -22.91 -5.12 -9.95
C PHE A 197 -21.78 -5.18 -8.92
N THR A 198 -21.94 -4.51 -7.79
CA THR A 198 -20.98 -4.51 -6.69
C THR A 198 -20.76 -5.93 -6.14
N LEU A 199 -21.85 -6.70 -5.97
CA LEU A 199 -21.75 -8.10 -5.53
C LEU A 199 -21.00 -8.98 -6.54
N LEU A 200 -21.26 -8.82 -7.83
CA LEU A 200 -20.58 -9.58 -8.88
C LEU A 200 -19.08 -9.25 -8.95
N VAL A 201 -18.74 -7.96 -8.89
CA VAL A 201 -17.32 -7.52 -8.88
C VAL A 201 -16.61 -8.00 -7.62
N GLY A 202 -17.25 -7.88 -6.46
CA GLY A 202 -16.71 -8.39 -5.18
C GLY A 202 -16.51 -9.91 -5.22
N ALA A 203 -17.52 -10.66 -5.67
CA ALA A 203 -17.41 -12.11 -5.82
C ALA A 203 -16.32 -12.50 -6.83
N ALA A 204 -16.21 -11.82 -7.97
CA ALA A 204 -15.17 -12.07 -8.95
C ALA A 204 -13.78 -11.79 -8.39
N ALA A 205 -13.61 -10.69 -7.64
CA ALA A 205 -12.35 -10.37 -6.98
C ALA A 205 -11.95 -11.45 -5.96
N ILE A 206 -12.87 -11.88 -5.11
CA ILE A 206 -12.65 -12.97 -4.14
C ILE A 206 -12.25 -14.26 -4.86
N VAL A 207 -12.98 -14.65 -5.91
CA VAL A 207 -12.67 -15.86 -6.70
C VAL A 207 -11.28 -15.76 -7.31
N LEU A 208 -10.90 -14.63 -7.89
CA LEU A 208 -9.56 -14.42 -8.47
C LEU A 208 -8.46 -14.52 -7.42
N LEU A 209 -8.66 -13.91 -6.25
CA LEU A 209 -7.70 -13.99 -5.14
C LEU A 209 -7.55 -15.42 -4.62
N VAL A 210 -8.65 -16.13 -4.42
CA VAL A 210 -8.64 -17.54 -4.01
C VAL A 210 -7.93 -18.40 -5.05
N LEU A 211 -8.26 -18.25 -6.33
CA LEU A 211 -7.61 -18.99 -7.42
C LEU A 211 -6.11 -18.72 -7.48
N ASN A 212 -5.70 -17.46 -7.31
CA ASN A 212 -4.28 -17.10 -7.28
C ASN A 212 -3.55 -17.74 -6.10
N GLN A 213 -4.15 -17.73 -4.90
CA GLN A 213 -3.61 -18.37 -3.71
C GLN A 213 -3.46 -19.89 -3.89
N VAL A 214 -4.49 -20.54 -4.44
CA VAL A 214 -4.49 -21.99 -4.69
C VAL A 214 -3.44 -22.34 -5.75
N ARG A 215 -3.36 -21.60 -6.86
CA ARG A 215 -2.36 -21.79 -7.90
C ARG A 215 -0.95 -21.60 -7.39
N SER A 216 -0.71 -20.55 -6.60
CA SER A 216 0.58 -20.27 -5.98
C SER A 216 1.01 -21.40 -5.05
N ARG A 217 0.09 -21.94 -4.21
CA ARG A 217 0.36 -23.11 -3.35
C ARG A 217 0.67 -24.36 -4.17
N ALA A 218 -0.11 -24.64 -5.20
CA ALA A 218 0.11 -25.77 -6.08
C ALA A 218 1.47 -25.70 -6.81
N ALA A 219 1.84 -24.51 -7.27
CA ALA A 219 3.16 -24.27 -7.87
C ALA A 219 4.30 -24.52 -6.89
N ARG A 220 4.21 -24.00 -5.66
CA ARG A 220 5.22 -24.24 -4.62
C ARG A 220 5.39 -25.72 -4.29
N LEU A 221 4.29 -26.44 -4.15
CA LEU A 221 4.32 -27.90 -3.93
C LEU A 221 4.99 -28.65 -5.08
N LYS A 222 4.70 -28.25 -6.33
CA LYS A 222 5.30 -28.85 -7.53
C LYS A 222 6.82 -28.66 -7.59
N TYR A 223 7.35 -27.54 -7.09
CA TYR A 223 8.79 -27.25 -7.07
C TYR A 223 9.47 -27.63 -5.74
N GLY A 224 8.79 -28.41 -4.86
CA GLY A 224 9.36 -28.87 -3.60
C GLY A 224 9.68 -27.75 -2.60
N GLN A 225 9.04 -26.60 -2.73
CA GLN A 225 9.21 -25.49 -1.81
C GLN A 225 8.36 -25.70 -0.54
N GLU A 226 8.84 -25.19 0.58
CA GLU A 226 8.07 -25.18 1.82
C GLU A 226 6.77 -24.38 1.64
N VAL A 227 5.67 -24.97 2.08
CA VAL A 227 4.34 -24.33 2.06
C VAL A 227 3.82 -24.22 3.48
N ASP A 228 3.12 -23.14 3.75
CA ASP A 228 2.47 -22.93 5.05
C ASP A 228 1.57 -24.13 5.41
N PRO A 229 1.48 -24.50 6.70
CA PRO A 229 0.53 -25.49 7.18
C PRO A 229 -0.89 -25.17 6.69
N ILE A 230 -1.68 -26.22 6.42
CA ILE A 230 -3.00 -26.07 5.81
C ILE A 230 -3.93 -25.17 6.64
N VAL A 231 -3.77 -25.17 7.96
CA VAL A 231 -4.53 -24.31 8.87
C VAL A 231 -4.25 -22.83 8.61
N TRP A 232 -2.99 -22.44 8.48
CA TRP A 232 -2.60 -21.07 8.16
C TRP A 232 -3.01 -20.65 6.76
N PHE A 233 -3.00 -21.58 5.82
CA PHE A 233 -3.51 -21.34 4.47
C PHE A 233 -5.01 -21.03 4.48
N ILE A 234 -5.80 -21.81 5.24
CA ILE A 234 -7.25 -21.56 5.40
C ILE A 234 -7.50 -20.22 6.09
N VAL A 235 -6.76 -19.90 7.15
CA VAL A 235 -6.87 -18.61 7.84
C VAL A 235 -6.56 -17.43 6.89
N LYS A 236 -5.50 -17.51 6.08
CA LYS A 236 -5.19 -16.51 5.05
C LYS A 236 -6.32 -16.40 4.02
N LEU A 237 -6.90 -17.50 3.62
CA LEU A 237 -8.00 -17.52 2.66
C LEU A 237 -9.26 -16.85 3.23
N LEU A 238 -9.59 -17.11 4.49
CA LEU A 238 -10.73 -16.51 5.20
C LEU A 238 -10.53 -15.01 5.49
N LEU A 239 -9.27 -14.57 5.69
CA LEU A 239 -8.96 -13.15 5.90
C LEU A 239 -8.99 -12.33 4.59
N VAL A 240 -8.86 -12.99 3.45
CA VAL A 240 -8.85 -12.35 2.13
C VAL A 240 -10.25 -12.42 1.46
N ALA A 241 -11.10 -13.35 1.87
CA ALA A 241 -12.49 -13.48 1.42
C ALA A 241 -13.43 -12.62 2.25
#